data_6cdb44842adb735d9621bdc4b2df26d8
#
_entry.id   6cdb44842adb735d9621bdc4b2df26d8
#
_cell.length_a   1.000
_cell.length_b   1.000
_cell.length_c   1.000
_cell.angle_alpha   90.00
_cell.angle_beta   90.00
_cell.angle_gamma   90.00
#
_symmetry.space_group_name_H-M   'P 1'
#
loop_
_entity.id
_entity.type
_entity.pdbx_description
1 polymer ?
#
loop_
_entity_poly.entity_id
_entity_poly.type
_entity_poly.pdbx_seq_one_letter_code
_entity_poly.pdbx_strand_id
1 'polypeptide(L)'
;LHSFPTRRSSDLTDQTTNEGDWQLGDAGSTLNVNNVSRSNAHNPNVATLMDQDAGVVPDGFDPNHVTGENGGNAYPYGQCTWWVYQRRTEMGLPVGSYFGNGNMWADSARNLGYWVDNTPRHVGDMVVFQGGQFNADTTYGHVAIIEKINADGSIEISESNAKGLGVISSRTFSAADASQLQFVHY
;
A
#
# COMPACT_ATOMS: atom_id res chain seq x y z
N LEU A 1 21.08 -46.83 -24.80
CA LEU A 1 20.71 -46.57 -23.42
C LEU A 1 21.64 -45.48 -22.88
N HIS A 2 21.17 -44.22 -22.86
CA HIS A 2 21.92 -43.10 -22.25
C HIS A 2 21.54 -43.08 -20.78
N SER A 3 22.48 -43.39 -19.90
CA SER A 3 22.33 -43.25 -18.47
C SER A 3 22.45 -41.77 -18.10
N PHE A 4 21.42 -41.22 -17.54
CA PHE A 4 21.47 -39.89 -16.88
C PHE A 4 22.33 -40.02 -15.61
N PRO A 5 23.29 -39.12 -15.38
CA PRO A 5 24.03 -39.10 -14.12
C PRO A 5 23.06 -38.75 -12.98
N THR A 6 22.89 -39.63 -12.03
CA THR A 6 22.22 -39.36 -10.76
C THR A 6 23.05 -38.35 -9.98
N ARG A 7 22.57 -37.15 -9.81
CA ARG A 7 23.17 -36.17 -8.90
C ARG A 7 23.16 -36.71 -7.48
N ARG A 8 24.33 -36.70 -6.85
CA ARG A 8 24.45 -37.09 -5.44
C ARG A 8 23.80 -36.06 -4.52
N SER A 9 23.24 -36.57 -3.43
CA SER A 9 22.61 -35.75 -2.37
C SER A 9 23.52 -34.67 -1.75
N SER A 10 24.85 -34.77 -1.99
CA SER A 10 25.86 -33.82 -1.53
C SER A 10 25.91 -32.51 -2.34
N ASP A 11 25.33 -32.47 -3.55
CA ASP A 11 25.36 -31.29 -4.39
C ASP A 11 24.28 -30.24 -3.97
N LEU A 12 23.33 -30.63 -3.10
CA LEU A 12 22.28 -29.76 -2.59
C LEU A 12 22.71 -28.93 -1.37
N THR A 13 23.77 -29.36 -0.66
CA THR A 13 24.22 -28.66 0.56
C THR A 13 25.17 -27.52 0.29
N ASP A 14 25.86 -27.49 -0.86
CA ASP A 14 26.77 -26.41 -1.23
C ASP A 14 26.05 -25.20 -1.83
N GLN A 15 24.74 -25.32 -2.18
CA GLN A 15 23.96 -24.24 -2.76
C GLN A 15 23.30 -23.33 -1.72
N THR A 16 23.32 -23.74 -0.44
CA THR A 16 22.68 -22.97 0.65
C THR A 16 23.59 -21.92 1.26
N THR A 17 24.85 -21.82 0.84
CA THR A 17 25.83 -20.88 1.41
C THR A 17 26.06 -19.61 0.58
N ASN A 18 25.47 -19.50 -0.62
CA ASN A 18 25.52 -18.29 -1.40
C ASN A 18 24.35 -17.36 -1.02
N GLU A 19 24.65 -16.34 -0.27
CA GLU A 19 23.71 -15.28 0.03
C GLU A 19 23.23 -14.65 -1.29
N GLY A 20 21.96 -14.84 -1.62
CA GLY A 20 21.25 -14.07 -2.62
C GLY A 20 20.79 -14.81 -3.87
N ASP A 21 21.57 -15.67 -4.48
CA ASP A 21 21.19 -16.33 -5.75
C ASP A 21 21.37 -17.86 -5.70
N TRP A 22 20.39 -18.61 -6.19
CA TRP A 22 20.51 -20.05 -6.39
C TRP A 22 19.92 -20.48 -7.72
N GLN A 23 20.57 -21.48 -8.31
CA GLN A 23 20.16 -22.01 -9.60
C GLN A 23 19.07 -23.07 -9.46
N LEU A 24 18.02 -22.92 -10.22
CA LEU A 24 16.96 -23.91 -10.39
C LEU A 24 17.34 -24.89 -11.52
N GLY A 25 18.12 -25.92 -11.17
CA GLY A 25 18.45 -26.99 -12.11
C GLY A 25 19.19 -26.52 -13.36
N ASP A 26 19.09 -27.30 -14.45
CA ASP A 26 19.81 -27.06 -15.72
C ASP A 26 19.14 -25.96 -16.61
N ALA A 27 18.09 -25.30 -16.13
CA ALA A 27 17.37 -24.30 -16.91
C ALA A 27 18.08 -22.93 -16.97
N GLY A 28 19.21 -22.77 -16.30
CA GLY A 28 20.00 -21.52 -16.33
C GLY A 28 19.30 -20.29 -15.71
N SER A 29 18.16 -20.50 -15.05
CA SER A 29 17.47 -19.44 -14.35
C SER A 29 17.99 -19.32 -12.92
N THR A 30 18.37 -18.11 -12.54
CA THR A 30 18.72 -17.77 -11.16
C THR A 30 17.56 -17.00 -10.53
N LEU A 31 17.18 -17.39 -9.33
CA LEU A 31 16.27 -16.61 -8.49
C LEU A 31 17.11 -15.85 -7.46
N ASN A 32 16.97 -14.52 -7.48
CA ASN A 32 17.49 -13.70 -6.39
C ASN A 32 16.48 -13.77 -5.23
N VAL A 33 16.86 -14.44 -4.15
CA VAL A 33 15.98 -14.66 -2.99
C VAL A 33 15.60 -13.37 -2.28
N ASN A 34 16.36 -12.29 -2.49
CA ASN A 34 16.03 -10.98 -1.95
C ASN A 34 14.88 -10.31 -2.73
N ASN A 35 14.58 -10.80 -3.93
CA ASN A 35 13.47 -10.31 -4.76
C ASN A 35 12.23 -11.20 -4.67
N VAL A 36 12.30 -12.31 -3.90
CA VAL A 36 11.13 -13.17 -3.67
C VAL A 36 10.39 -12.65 -2.45
N SER A 37 9.15 -12.22 -2.66
CA SER A 37 8.30 -11.81 -1.54
C SER A 37 8.12 -12.95 -0.53
N ARG A 38 8.29 -12.63 0.74
CA ARG A 38 8.02 -13.54 1.87
C ARG A 38 6.59 -13.40 2.38
N SER A 39 5.88 -12.43 1.86
CA SER A 39 4.48 -12.20 2.17
C SER A 39 3.58 -13.22 1.48
N ASN A 40 2.48 -13.60 2.13
CA ASN A 40 1.42 -14.40 1.55
C ASN A 40 0.32 -13.54 0.88
N ALA A 41 0.57 -12.28 0.63
CA ALA A 41 -0.38 -11.39 -0.04
C ALA A 41 -0.62 -11.82 -1.50
N HIS A 42 -1.88 -11.90 -1.90
CA HIS A 42 -2.27 -12.21 -3.27
C HIS A 42 -2.06 -11.02 -4.22
N ASN A 43 -2.14 -9.80 -3.70
CA ASN A 43 -1.83 -8.59 -4.48
C ASN A 43 -0.31 -8.39 -4.49
N PRO A 44 0.35 -8.37 -5.66
CA PRO A 44 1.82 -8.28 -5.74
C PRO A 44 2.36 -6.93 -5.23
N ASN A 45 1.58 -5.84 -5.34
CA ASN A 45 1.99 -4.54 -4.82
C ASN A 45 1.92 -4.53 -3.29
N VAL A 46 0.88 -5.13 -2.70
CA VAL A 46 0.79 -5.34 -1.24
C VAL A 46 1.94 -6.23 -0.76
N ALA A 47 2.25 -7.31 -1.47
CA ALA A 47 3.37 -8.18 -1.13
C ALA A 47 4.69 -7.42 -1.06
N THR A 48 4.95 -6.55 -2.03
CA THR A 48 6.14 -5.70 -2.07
C THR A 48 6.19 -4.73 -0.88
N LEU A 49 5.06 -4.10 -0.54
CA LEU A 49 4.96 -3.19 0.60
C LEU A 49 5.20 -3.93 1.92
N MET A 50 4.61 -5.11 2.10
CA MET A 50 4.82 -5.93 3.30
C MET A 50 6.28 -6.36 3.47
N ASP A 51 6.99 -6.63 2.38
CA ASP A 51 8.42 -6.95 2.46
C ASP A 51 9.24 -5.72 2.93
N GLN A 52 8.85 -4.51 2.53
CA GLN A 52 9.45 -3.28 3.03
C GLN A 52 9.13 -3.03 4.52
N ASP A 53 7.94 -3.46 4.97
CA ASP A 53 7.45 -3.31 6.34
C ASP A 53 7.84 -4.49 7.25
N ALA A 54 8.75 -5.34 6.83
CA ALA A 54 9.14 -6.51 7.61
C ALA A 54 9.53 -6.13 9.05
N GLY A 55 8.81 -6.70 10.02
CA GLY A 55 9.01 -6.45 11.45
C GLY A 55 8.16 -5.30 12.04
N VAL A 56 7.36 -4.59 11.23
CA VAL A 56 6.44 -3.55 11.71
C VAL A 56 4.97 -3.80 11.33
N VAL A 57 4.71 -4.76 10.44
CA VAL A 57 3.35 -5.21 10.15
C VAL A 57 2.70 -5.72 11.44
N PRO A 58 1.46 -5.32 11.76
CA PRO A 58 0.80 -5.76 12.98
C PRO A 58 0.68 -7.29 13.06
N ASP A 59 0.84 -7.83 14.25
CA ASP A 59 0.63 -9.26 14.50
C ASP A 59 -0.79 -9.67 14.12
N GLY A 60 -0.90 -10.76 13.36
CA GLY A 60 -2.20 -11.28 12.91
C GLY A 60 -2.85 -10.51 11.76
N PHE A 61 -2.14 -9.56 11.16
CA PHE A 61 -2.62 -8.87 9.96
C PHE A 61 -2.82 -9.87 8.81
N ASP A 62 -4.00 -9.85 8.20
CA ASP A 62 -4.31 -10.64 7.00
C ASP A 62 -4.17 -9.76 5.74
N PRO A 63 -3.14 -9.92 4.93
CA PRO A 63 -2.97 -9.14 3.70
C PRO A 63 -4.01 -9.47 2.62
N ASN A 64 -4.79 -10.52 2.80
CA ASN A 64 -5.85 -10.96 1.90
C ASN A 64 -7.25 -10.68 2.45
N HIS A 65 -7.35 -9.77 3.44
CA HIS A 65 -8.63 -9.30 3.95
C HIS A 65 -9.55 -8.80 2.83
N VAL A 66 -10.84 -8.68 3.11
CA VAL A 66 -11.78 -8.11 2.13
C VAL A 66 -11.44 -6.64 1.90
N THR A 67 -11.35 -6.24 0.64
CA THR A 67 -10.96 -4.86 0.26
C THR A 67 -12.15 -3.91 0.18
N GLY A 68 -13.37 -4.41 0.41
CA GLY A 68 -14.62 -3.72 0.19
C GLY A 68 -15.24 -4.07 -1.15
N GLU A 69 -16.51 -3.76 -1.32
CA GLU A 69 -17.17 -3.91 -2.62
C GLU A 69 -16.45 -3.03 -3.66
N ASN A 70 -16.26 -3.60 -4.83
CA ASN A 70 -15.63 -2.91 -5.96
C ASN A 70 -16.59 -2.89 -7.14
N GLY A 71 -17.43 -1.86 -7.20
CA GLY A 71 -18.34 -1.55 -8.31
C GLY A 71 -17.78 -0.55 -9.31
N GLY A 72 -16.46 -0.38 -9.36
CA GLY A 72 -15.81 0.73 -10.05
C GLY A 72 -15.79 2.00 -9.18
N ASN A 73 -15.43 3.13 -9.76
CA ASN A 73 -15.41 4.40 -9.03
C ASN A 73 -16.84 4.93 -8.81
N ALA A 74 -17.45 4.55 -7.69
CA ALA A 74 -18.80 4.93 -7.32
C ALA A 74 -18.89 6.31 -6.63
N TYR A 75 -17.75 6.96 -6.40
CA TYR A 75 -17.71 8.28 -5.77
C TYR A 75 -18.10 9.38 -6.78
N PRO A 76 -18.77 10.46 -6.32
CA PRO A 76 -19.12 11.56 -7.20
C PRO A 76 -17.87 12.18 -7.84
N TYR A 77 -17.93 12.39 -9.15
CA TYR A 77 -16.82 12.94 -9.93
C TYR A 77 -16.25 14.21 -9.33
N GLY A 78 -14.94 14.29 -9.28
CA GLY A 78 -14.21 15.47 -8.85
C GLY A 78 -14.12 15.67 -7.34
N GLN A 79 -14.76 14.82 -6.53
CA GLN A 79 -14.62 14.84 -5.07
C GLN A 79 -13.26 14.27 -4.64
N CYS A 80 -12.87 14.54 -3.40
CA CYS A 80 -11.65 13.98 -2.83
C CYS A 80 -11.65 12.44 -2.84
N THR A 81 -12.77 11.84 -2.51
CA THR A 81 -12.99 10.39 -2.52
C THR A 81 -12.87 9.78 -3.92
N TRP A 82 -13.41 10.46 -4.95
CA TRP A 82 -13.29 10.05 -6.34
C TRP A 82 -11.82 10.00 -6.78
N TRP A 83 -11.05 11.03 -6.44
CA TRP A 83 -9.63 11.10 -6.81
C TRP A 83 -8.80 10.01 -6.14
N VAL A 84 -8.97 9.82 -4.83
CA VAL A 84 -8.22 8.81 -4.09
C VAL A 84 -8.53 7.40 -4.60
N TYR A 85 -9.80 7.09 -4.88
CA TYR A 85 -10.16 5.82 -5.49
C TYR A 85 -9.45 5.64 -6.84
N GLN A 86 -9.53 6.64 -7.72
CA GLN A 86 -8.90 6.61 -9.03
C GLN A 86 -7.38 6.37 -8.91
N ARG A 87 -6.73 7.18 -8.10
CA ARG A 87 -5.28 7.13 -7.96
C ARG A 87 -4.79 5.84 -7.31
N ARG A 88 -5.51 5.36 -6.31
CA ARG A 88 -5.21 4.10 -5.63
C ARG A 88 -5.35 2.90 -6.59
N THR A 89 -6.37 2.91 -7.42
CA THR A 89 -6.58 1.89 -8.47
C THR A 89 -5.46 1.92 -9.51
N GLU A 90 -5.02 3.10 -9.94
CA GLU A 90 -3.88 3.27 -10.87
C GLU A 90 -2.58 2.68 -10.29
N MET A 91 -2.39 2.78 -8.98
CA MET A 91 -1.24 2.19 -8.28
C MET A 91 -1.39 0.68 -8.05
N GLY A 92 -2.51 0.08 -8.41
CA GLY A 92 -2.77 -1.35 -8.19
C GLY A 92 -2.90 -1.73 -6.72
N LEU A 93 -3.28 -0.78 -5.86
CA LEU A 93 -3.45 -0.97 -4.43
C LEU A 93 -4.93 -1.15 -4.08
N PRO A 94 -5.25 -1.90 -3.01
CA PRO A 94 -6.64 -2.18 -2.64
C PRO A 94 -7.39 -0.91 -2.21
N VAL A 95 -8.63 -0.76 -2.69
CA VAL A 95 -9.56 0.29 -2.30
C VAL A 95 -11.00 -0.16 -2.59
N GLY A 96 -11.94 0.18 -1.72
CA GLY A 96 -13.37 -0.10 -1.91
C GLY A 96 -14.12 1.08 -2.52
N SER A 97 -15.26 0.79 -3.17
CA SER A 97 -16.12 1.79 -3.82
C SER A 97 -17.03 2.54 -2.85
N TYR A 98 -17.12 2.12 -1.57
CA TYR A 98 -18.15 2.59 -0.63
C TYR A 98 -17.59 2.87 0.78
N PHE A 99 -16.46 3.55 0.89
CA PHE A 99 -15.90 3.94 2.19
C PHE A 99 -16.60 5.14 2.84
N GLY A 100 -17.53 5.77 2.13
CA GLY A 100 -18.29 6.91 2.62
C GLY A 100 -17.60 8.25 2.39
N ASN A 101 -17.89 9.22 3.27
CA ASN A 101 -17.27 10.54 3.25
C ASN A 101 -15.79 10.47 3.64
N GLY A 102 -15.02 11.50 3.32
CA GLY A 102 -13.58 11.51 3.53
C GLY A 102 -13.16 11.11 4.95
N ASN A 103 -13.82 11.67 5.98
CA ASN A 103 -13.54 11.35 7.38
C ASN A 103 -13.91 9.93 7.82
N MET A 104 -14.68 9.20 7.02
CA MET A 104 -15.10 7.82 7.33
C MET A 104 -14.08 6.77 6.83
N TRP A 105 -13.18 7.13 5.96
CA TRP A 105 -12.32 6.18 5.25
C TRP A 105 -11.44 5.33 6.17
N ALA A 106 -10.89 5.92 7.24
CA ALA A 106 -10.09 5.18 8.20
C ALA A 106 -10.90 4.10 8.93
N ASP A 107 -12.11 4.42 9.39
CA ASP A 107 -12.96 3.47 10.10
C ASP A 107 -13.54 2.42 9.16
N SER A 108 -13.96 2.80 7.96
CA SER A 108 -14.42 1.87 6.93
C SER A 108 -13.31 0.87 6.55
N ALA A 109 -12.09 1.34 6.39
CA ALA A 109 -10.93 0.50 6.12
C ALA A 109 -10.62 -0.46 7.28
N ARG A 110 -10.59 0.02 8.53
CA ARG A 110 -10.40 -0.85 9.71
C ARG A 110 -11.42 -1.96 9.79
N ASN A 111 -12.68 -1.63 9.54
CA ASN A 111 -13.77 -2.62 9.58
C ASN A 111 -13.62 -3.71 8.52
N LEU A 112 -12.89 -3.46 7.46
CA LEU A 112 -12.59 -4.42 6.40
C LEU A 112 -11.26 -5.17 6.63
N GLY A 113 -10.46 -4.75 7.61
CA GLY A 113 -9.20 -5.39 7.93
C GLY A 113 -7.94 -4.70 7.42
N TYR A 114 -8.06 -3.51 6.80
CA TYR A 114 -6.89 -2.72 6.42
C TYR A 114 -6.05 -2.33 7.64
N TRP A 115 -4.75 -2.25 7.44
CA TRP A 115 -3.86 -1.66 8.43
C TRP A 115 -4.00 -0.13 8.40
N VAL A 116 -4.38 0.44 9.54
CA VAL A 116 -4.61 1.89 9.71
C VAL A 116 -3.90 2.37 10.96
N ASP A 117 -3.05 3.38 10.82
CA ASP A 117 -2.39 4.04 11.95
C ASP A 117 -2.15 5.55 11.66
N ASN A 118 -1.29 6.20 12.46
CA ASN A 118 -0.95 7.61 12.31
C ASN A 118 0.45 7.85 11.72
N THR A 119 1.05 6.83 11.10
CA THR A 119 2.40 6.91 10.54
C THR A 119 2.34 6.79 9.02
N PRO A 120 2.78 7.77 8.25
CA PRO A 120 2.91 7.62 6.80
C PRO A 120 4.01 6.61 6.49
N ARG A 121 3.73 5.64 5.62
CA ARG A 121 4.67 4.55 5.32
C ARG A 121 5.04 4.45 3.86
N HIS A 122 4.04 4.62 2.96
CA HIS A 122 4.24 4.36 1.55
C HIS A 122 3.60 5.43 0.67
N VAL A 123 4.20 5.63 -0.49
CA VAL A 123 3.50 6.23 -1.63
C VAL A 123 2.27 5.37 -1.92
N GLY A 124 1.11 6.02 -2.03
CA GLY A 124 -0.17 5.35 -2.19
C GLY A 124 -0.96 5.14 -0.89
N ASP A 125 -0.40 5.41 0.29
CA ASP A 125 -1.20 5.46 1.52
C ASP A 125 -2.31 6.49 1.39
N MET A 126 -3.52 6.11 1.80
CA MET A 126 -4.65 7.03 1.83
C MET A 126 -4.60 7.84 3.12
N VAL A 127 -4.69 9.16 2.98
CA VAL A 127 -4.56 10.13 4.09
C VAL A 127 -5.93 10.63 4.48
N VAL A 128 -6.32 10.42 5.73
CA VAL A 128 -7.66 10.75 6.23
C VAL A 128 -7.61 11.93 7.18
N PHE A 129 -8.41 12.94 6.86
CA PHE A 129 -8.58 14.16 7.64
C PHE A 129 -9.94 14.15 8.31
N GLN A 130 -9.97 14.33 9.60
CA GLN A 130 -11.21 14.56 10.33
C GLN A 130 -11.72 15.98 10.06
N GLY A 131 -12.98 16.24 10.39
CA GLY A 131 -13.60 17.55 10.17
C GLY A 131 -12.78 18.69 10.80
N GLY A 132 -12.44 19.68 9.99
CA GLY A 132 -11.68 20.86 10.40
C GLY A 132 -10.16 20.71 10.39
N GLN A 133 -9.62 19.49 10.33
CA GLN A 133 -8.17 19.30 10.25
C GLN A 133 -7.61 19.90 8.95
N PHE A 134 -6.62 20.79 9.07
CA PHE A 134 -5.93 21.41 7.92
C PHE A 134 -6.89 21.99 6.86
N ASN A 135 -7.96 22.62 7.31
CA ASN A 135 -9.06 23.19 6.51
C ASN A 135 -9.92 22.15 5.78
N ALA A 136 -9.92 20.89 6.21
CA ALA A 136 -10.92 19.93 5.74
C ALA A 136 -12.34 20.37 6.10
N ASP A 137 -13.31 19.98 5.27
CA ASP A 137 -14.72 20.23 5.55
C ASP A 137 -15.09 19.76 6.96
N THR A 138 -15.79 20.58 7.72
CA THR A 138 -16.07 20.30 9.14
C THR A 138 -17.04 19.14 9.34
N THR A 139 -17.87 18.83 8.34
CA THR A 139 -18.86 17.75 8.38
C THR A 139 -18.34 16.47 7.76
N TYR A 140 -17.74 16.58 6.57
CA TYR A 140 -17.36 15.43 5.74
C TYR A 140 -15.88 15.09 5.84
N GLY A 141 -15.08 15.93 6.48
CA GLY A 141 -13.62 15.75 6.48
C GLY A 141 -13.03 15.78 5.08
N HIS A 142 -11.95 15.07 4.89
CA HIS A 142 -11.28 15.00 3.60
C HIS A 142 -10.47 13.70 3.48
N VAL A 143 -10.12 13.34 2.27
CA VAL A 143 -9.19 12.24 1.99
C VAL A 143 -8.26 12.61 0.85
N ALA A 144 -7.01 12.18 0.95
CA ALA A 144 -5.97 12.41 -0.03
C ALA A 144 -5.10 11.17 -0.18
N ILE A 145 -4.08 11.22 -1.03
CA ILE A 145 -3.17 10.11 -1.24
C ILE A 145 -1.72 10.61 -1.20
N ILE A 146 -0.82 9.83 -0.58
CA ILE A 146 0.60 10.14 -0.54
C ILE A 146 1.21 9.90 -1.93
N GLU A 147 1.87 10.91 -2.46
CA GLU A 147 2.65 10.84 -3.69
C GLU A 147 4.15 10.77 -3.42
N LYS A 148 4.61 11.25 -2.26
CA LYS A 148 6.01 11.22 -1.88
C LYS A 148 6.18 11.28 -0.36
N ILE A 149 7.17 10.56 0.15
CA ILE A 149 7.66 10.69 1.51
C ILE A 149 9.12 11.15 1.44
N ASN A 150 9.42 12.27 2.07
CA ASN A 150 10.76 12.85 2.09
C ASN A 150 11.60 12.28 3.24
N ALA A 151 12.93 12.41 3.15
CA ALA A 151 13.86 11.89 4.15
C ALA A 151 13.68 12.52 5.54
N ASP A 152 13.12 13.73 5.63
CA ASP A 152 12.81 14.42 6.89
C ASP A 152 11.47 13.99 7.50
N GLY A 153 10.78 13.03 6.88
CA GLY A 153 9.46 12.54 7.29
C GLY A 153 8.29 13.41 6.83
N SER A 154 8.53 14.49 6.10
CA SER A 154 7.47 15.26 5.46
C SER A 154 6.86 14.45 4.30
N ILE A 155 5.59 14.71 4.01
CA ILE A 155 4.85 14.04 2.95
C ILE A 155 4.31 15.03 1.94
N GLU A 156 4.31 14.63 0.68
CA GLU A 156 3.59 15.34 -0.38
C GLU A 156 2.38 14.50 -0.78
N ILE A 157 1.22 15.13 -0.81
CA ILE A 157 -0.05 14.49 -1.16
C ILE A 157 -0.61 15.05 -2.45
N SER A 158 -1.45 14.27 -3.13
CA SER A 158 -2.39 14.78 -4.11
C SER A 158 -3.83 14.62 -3.62
N GLU A 159 -4.67 15.55 -4.01
CA GLU A 159 -6.05 15.66 -3.54
C GLU A 159 -6.94 16.31 -4.60
N SER A 160 -8.24 16.09 -4.53
CA SER A 160 -9.23 16.79 -5.34
C SER A 160 -10.19 17.58 -4.46
N ASN A 161 -10.79 18.61 -5.03
CA ASN A 161 -11.79 19.44 -4.39
C ASN A 161 -11.34 20.27 -3.17
N ALA A 162 -10.05 20.36 -2.91
CA ALA A 162 -9.52 21.32 -1.93
C ALA A 162 -9.47 22.76 -2.50
N LYS A 163 -9.35 22.88 -3.82
CA LYS A 163 -9.31 24.16 -4.55
C LYS A 163 -10.46 24.32 -5.55
N GLY A 164 -11.47 23.49 -5.43
CA GLY A 164 -12.64 23.45 -6.32
C GLY A 164 -12.89 22.07 -6.87
N LEU A 165 -14.14 21.78 -7.19
CA LEU A 165 -14.58 20.46 -7.68
C LEU A 165 -13.79 20.03 -8.92
N GLY A 166 -13.18 18.84 -8.85
CA GLY A 166 -12.38 18.27 -9.93
C GLY A 166 -10.99 18.89 -10.11
N VAL A 167 -10.62 19.88 -9.30
CA VAL A 167 -9.28 20.45 -9.32
C VAL A 167 -8.34 19.58 -8.51
N ILE A 168 -7.40 18.94 -9.19
CA ILE A 168 -6.33 18.19 -8.53
C ILE A 168 -5.25 19.16 -8.07
N SER A 169 -4.88 19.06 -6.80
CA SER A 169 -3.85 19.91 -6.21
C SER A 169 -2.95 19.09 -5.28
N SER A 170 -1.84 19.68 -4.87
CA SER A 170 -0.88 19.08 -3.97
C SER A 170 -0.67 19.95 -2.74
N ARG A 171 -0.41 19.31 -1.62
CA ARG A 171 0.08 19.94 -0.38
C ARG A 171 1.23 19.14 0.19
N THR A 172 2.07 19.83 0.95
CA THR A 172 3.15 19.22 1.74
C THR A 172 2.83 19.39 3.22
N PHE A 173 2.99 18.32 3.98
CA PHE A 173 2.84 18.33 5.44
C PHE A 173 4.18 17.99 6.08
N SER A 174 4.55 18.74 7.12
CA SER A 174 5.70 18.38 7.95
C SER A 174 5.48 17.02 8.62
N ALA A 175 6.53 16.38 9.11
CA ALA A 175 6.42 15.15 9.89
C ALA A 175 5.50 15.32 11.11
N ALA A 176 5.58 16.49 11.77
CA ALA A 176 4.75 16.82 12.94
C ALA A 176 3.26 16.96 12.55
N ASP A 177 2.95 17.62 11.43
CA ASP A 177 1.58 17.75 10.95
C ASP A 177 1.03 16.41 10.47
N ALA A 178 1.83 15.63 9.73
CA ALA A 178 1.45 14.32 9.27
C ALA A 178 1.07 13.38 10.42
N SER A 179 1.78 13.44 11.55
CA SER A 179 1.47 12.61 12.73
C SER A 179 0.09 12.87 13.35
N GLN A 180 -0.59 13.94 12.97
CA GLN A 180 -1.95 14.25 13.41
C GLN A 180 -3.03 13.59 12.53
N LEU A 181 -2.64 13.02 11.39
CA LEU A 181 -3.53 12.42 10.41
C LEU A 181 -3.58 10.90 10.58
N GLN A 182 -4.55 10.28 9.94
CA GLN A 182 -4.65 8.82 9.85
C GLN A 182 -4.27 8.35 8.46
N PHE A 183 -3.59 7.22 8.41
CA PHE A 183 -3.14 6.62 7.15
C PHE A 183 -3.70 5.21 7.01
N VAL A 184 -4.27 4.93 5.85
CA VAL A 184 -4.70 3.59 5.46
C VAL A 184 -3.65 3.03 4.50
N HIS A 185 -3.00 1.95 4.90
CA HIS A 185 -1.89 1.35 4.15
C HIS A 185 -2.39 0.33 3.12
N TYR A 186 -2.59 -0.89 3.52
CA TYR A 186 -3.09 -1.96 2.64
C TYR A 186 -3.89 -3.01 3.39
#